data_0e057055a0397ef309f1f3eb0918e66d
#
_entry.id   0e057055a0397ef309f1f3eb0918e66d
#
_cell.length_a   1.000
_cell.length_b   1.000
_cell.length_c   1.000
_cell.angle_alpha   90.00
_cell.angle_beta   90.00
_cell.angle_gamma   90.00
#
_symmetry.space_group_name_H-M   'P 1'
#
loop_
_entity.id
_entity.type
_entity.pdbx_description
1 polymer ?
#
loop_
_entity_poly.entity_id
_entity_poly.type
_entity_poly.pdbx_seq_one_letter_code
_entity_poly.pdbx_strand_id
1 'polypeptide(L)'
;MRRICAPLALAVILFVAAVSIPSATRAQMQQGAASNSRPRARDLGIHPGIFDPGQLNAITDVSGVRVGQTTIIQGDDVRTGVTAIFPHVGNMFQQKVAGAVFVFNAFGKLVGSTQVNELGQIETPILLTNTLSVWDAAAALTDWMLALPGNENVRSINPVVGETNDGWLNDIRGRRVKAEDVRRALESAHDGPVEEGTVGAGTGTVAFGWKGGIGTSSRHLPAEAGGYTVGVLVQTNFGGNLAIAGVPVYRALQPPKPASAGREERRNSADGSCMIVVATDAPLDARQLRRLAKRAVFGLARAGSSGSNGSGDFVIAFSTTNRISGNAKILPPMRLLSEESLSPLFEAAGEATEEAIDNSMLRATTVRGRDGHVIEALPIERLKEILASHGIHP
;
A
#
# COMPACT_ATOMS: atom_id res chain seq x y z
N MET A 1 -70.75 9.74 46.12
CA MET A 1 -69.41 10.07 46.59
C MET A 1 -68.42 9.63 45.53
N ARG A 2 -67.97 10.56 44.66
CA ARG A 2 -67.01 10.33 43.57
C ARG A 2 -65.67 10.88 44.03
N ARG A 3 -64.68 10.01 44.13
CA ARG A 3 -63.25 10.42 44.36
C ARG A 3 -62.56 10.70 43.05
N ILE A 4 -62.04 11.91 42.92
CA ILE A 4 -61.26 12.40 41.77
C ILE A 4 -59.80 12.09 42.06
N CYS A 5 -59.14 11.27 41.25
CA CYS A 5 -57.69 11.08 41.23
C CYS A 5 -57.07 12.06 40.21
N ALA A 6 -56.14 12.88 40.67
CA ALA A 6 -55.31 13.75 39.82
C ALA A 6 -54.05 12.94 39.38
N PRO A 7 -53.56 13.15 38.14
CA PRO A 7 -52.32 12.52 37.70
C PRO A 7 -51.09 13.33 38.11
N LEU A 8 -50.11 12.63 38.66
CA LEU A 8 -48.77 13.12 38.99
C LEU A 8 -47.97 13.21 37.68
N ALA A 9 -47.55 14.40 37.25
CA ALA A 9 -46.64 14.59 36.12
C ALA A 9 -45.20 14.36 36.57
N LEU A 10 -44.55 13.33 36.03
CA LEU A 10 -43.13 13.01 36.25
C LEU A 10 -42.29 13.79 35.23
N ALA A 11 -41.57 14.81 35.69
CA ALA A 11 -40.62 15.56 34.84
C ALA A 11 -39.32 14.73 34.72
N VAL A 12 -39.03 14.20 33.54
CA VAL A 12 -37.75 13.57 33.21
C VAL A 12 -36.74 14.67 32.81
N ILE A 13 -35.79 14.92 33.69
CA ILE A 13 -34.65 15.81 33.38
C ILE A 13 -33.60 14.99 32.61
N LEU A 14 -33.48 15.26 31.29
CA LEU A 14 -32.39 14.73 30.45
C LEU A 14 -31.09 15.46 30.80
N PHE A 15 -30.18 14.78 31.50
CA PHE A 15 -28.78 15.21 31.61
C PHE A 15 -28.06 14.89 30.32
N VAL A 16 -27.79 15.89 29.48
CA VAL A 16 -26.85 15.76 28.34
C VAL A 16 -25.45 15.83 28.91
N ALA A 17 -24.82 14.67 29.11
CA ALA A 17 -23.40 14.62 29.42
C ALA A 17 -22.58 15.02 28.18
N ALA A 18 -21.96 16.19 28.21
CA ALA A 18 -20.98 16.61 27.21
C ALA A 18 -19.75 15.71 27.36
N VAL A 19 -19.59 14.71 26.47
CA VAL A 19 -18.38 13.89 26.39
C VAL A 19 -17.28 14.75 25.80
N SER A 20 -16.34 15.17 26.65
CA SER A 20 -15.13 15.88 26.23
C SER A 20 -14.20 14.86 25.56
N ILE A 21 -14.06 14.92 24.24
CA ILE A 21 -13.10 14.12 23.48
C ILE A 21 -11.68 14.59 23.85
N PRO A 22 -10.77 13.69 24.25
CA PRO A 22 -9.39 14.07 24.57
C PRO A 22 -8.71 14.75 23.39
N SER A 23 -7.89 15.77 23.66
CA SER A 23 -7.18 16.55 22.63
C SER A 23 -6.33 15.71 21.66
N ALA A 24 -5.80 14.56 22.12
CA ALA A 24 -5.09 13.60 21.29
C ALA A 24 -5.96 12.97 20.18
N THR A 25 -7.21 12.64 20.50
CA THR A 25 -8.17 12.07 19.53
C THR A 25 -8.56 13.11 18.47
N ARG A 26 -8.64 14.39 18.87
CA ARG A 26 -8.96 15.50 17.96
C ARG A 26 -7.81 15.80 16.99
N ALA A 27 -6.54 15.67 17.43
CA ALA A 27 -5.36 15.80 16.59
C ALA A 27 -5.23 14.65 15.58
N GLN A 28 -5.59 13.43 15.97
CA GLN A 28 -5.62 12.27 15.06
C GLN A 28 -6.72 12.40 13.98
N MET A 29 -7.91 12.88 14.36
CA MET A 29 -8.98 13.16 13.40
C MET A 29 -8.61 14.29 12.43
N GLN A 30 -7.88 15.31 12.89
CA GLN A 30 -7.41 16.40 12.03
C GLN A 30 -6.28 15.97 11.08
N GLN A 31 -5.39 15.08 11.49
CA GLN A 31 -4.36 14.52 10.60
C GLN A 31 -4.96 13.63 9.50
N GLY A 32 -5.94 12.80 9.82
CA GLY A 32 -6.67 12.00 8.81
C GLY A 32 -7.45 12.88 7.82
N ALA A 33 -8.09 13.94 8.29
CA ALA A 33 -8.81 14.88 7.42
C ALA A 33 -7.88 15.71 6.52
N ALA A 34 -6.67 16.07 7.00
CA ALA A 34 -5.67 16.78 6.20
C ALA A 34 -5.08 15.90 5.09
N SER A 35 -4.92 14.60 5.32
CA SER A 35 -4.48 13.62 4.31
C SER A 35 -5.45 13.56 3.11
N ASN A 36 -6.76 13.60 3.38
CA ASN A 36 -7.78 13.57 2.32
C ASN A 36 -7.89 14.87 1.51
N SER A 37 -7.28 15.98 1.95
CA SER A 37 -7.32 17.26 1.23
C SER A 37 -6.20 17.45 0.21
N ARG A 38 -5.16 16.61 0.22
CA ARG A 38 -4.02 16.72 -0.71
C ARG A 38 -4.37 16.08 -2.07
N PRO A 39 -3.91 16.66 -3.20
CA PRO A 39 -4.26 16.17 -4.53
C PRO A 39 -3.60 14.82 -4.83
N ARG A 40 -4.21 14.08 -5.74
CA ARG A 40 -3.58 12.96 -6.46
C ARG A 40 -2.90 13.46 -7.75
N ALA A 41 -2.18 12.60 -8.42
CA ALA A 41 -1.47 12.93 -9.66
C ALA A 41 -2.39 13.54 -10.71
N ARG A 42 -3.54 12.93 -10.96
CA ARG A 42 -4.50 13.39 -11.98
C ARG A 42 -5.15 14.74 -11.65
N ASP A 43 -5.30 15.07 -10.37
CA ASP A 43 -5.78 16.40 -9.94
C ASP A 43 -4.79 17.53 -10.28
N LEU A 44 -3.56 17.16 -10.63
CA LEU A 44 -2.48 18.06 -11.03
C LEU A 44 -2.14 17.98 -12.54
N GLY A 45 -3.00 17.34 -13.35
CA GLY A 45 -2.76 17.15 -14.77
C GLY A 45 -1.68 16.12 -15.09
N ILE A 46 -1.27 15.30 -14.12
CA ILE A 46 -0.28 14.22 -14.28
C ILE A 46 -1.01 12.95 -14.73
N HIS A 47 -0.78 12.52 -15.96
CA HIS A 47 -1.44 11.37 -16.58
C HIS A 47 -0.38 10.39 -17.13
N PRO A 48 0.23 9.53 -16.28
CA PRO A 48 1.22 8.58 -16.76
C PRO A 48 0.63 7.56 -17.74
N GLY A 49 1.21 7.49 -18.93
CA GLY A 49 0.86 6.47 -19.92
C GLY A 49 -0.34 6.80 -20.82
N ILE A 50 -0.89 5.75 -21.44
CA ILE A 50 -1.92 5.83 -22.47
C ILE A 50 -3.27 5.22 -22.04
N PHE A 51 -3.28 4.39 -20.99
CA PHE A 51 -4.51 3.73 -20.55
C PHE A 51 -5.27 4.56 -19.51
N ASP A 52 -6.59 4.53 -19.58
CA ASP A 52 -7.46 5.14 -18.59
C ASP A 52 -7.42 4.37 -17.27
N PRO A 53 -7.57 5.06 -16.13
CA PRO A 53 -7.73 4.40 -14.85
C PRO A 53 -9.12 3.73 -14.76
N GLY A 54 -9.24 2.76 -13.85
CA GLY A 54 -10.54 2.31 -13.37
C GLY A 54 -11.27 3.40 -12.55
N GLN A 55 -12.47 3.10 -12.10
CA GLN A 55 -13.35 4.07 -11.44
C GLN A 55 -12.75 4.71 -10.17
N LEU A 56 -12.01 3.93 -9.37
CA LEU A 56 -11.38 4.39 -8.14
C LEU A 56 -9.93 4.84 -8.36
N ASN A 57 -9.38 4.51 -9.54
CA ASN A 57 -7.96 4.61 -9.82
C ASN A 57 -7.11 4.01 -8.69
N ALA A 58 -7.44 2.79 -8.29
CA ALA A 58 -6.86 2.08 -7.15
C ALA A 58 -6.74 0.57 -7.44
N ILE A 59 -5.91 -0.13 -6.67
CA ILE A 59 -5.77 -1.59 -6.78
C ILE A 59 -7.11 -2.32 -6.60
N THR A 60 -8.04 -1.71 -5.89
CA THR A 60 -9.39 -2.21 -5.64
C THR A 60 -10.33 -2.12 -6.85
N ASP A 61 -9.93 -1.50 -7.95
CA ASP A 61 -10.65 -1.61 -9.23
C ASP A 61 -10.57 -3.03 -9.82
N VAL A 62 -9.57 -3.81 -9.40
CA VAL A 62 -9.51 -5.24 -9.73
C VAL A 62 -10.51 -6.00 -8.87
N SER A 63 -11.51 -6.59 -9.53
CA SER A 63 -12.64 -7.25 -8.86
C SER A 63 -12.20 -8.26 -7.80
N GLY A 64 -12.73 -8.11 -6.59
CA GLY A 64 -12.50 -8.96 -5.43
C GLY A 64 -11.32 -8.52 -4.55
N VAL A 65 -10.47 -7.62 -5.04
CA VAL A 65 -9.35 -7.08 -4.25
C VAL A 65 -9.88 -6.17 -3.14
N ARG A 66 -9.33 -6.31 -1.93
CA ARG A 66 -9.64 -5.48 -0.77
C ARG A 66 -8.37 -5.00 -0.11
N VAL A 67 -8.43 -3.80 0.46
CA VAL A 67 -7.31 -3.19 1.21
C VAL A 67 -7.80 -2.72 2.57
N GLY A 68 -7.03 -3.05 3.61
CA GLY A 68 -7.26 -2.55 4.96
C GLY A 68 -5.96 -2.05 5.57
N GLN A 69 -6.07 -1.09 6.49
CA GLN A 69 -4.90 -0.41 7.03
C GLN A 69 -5.04 -0.15 8.54
N THR A 70 -3.93 -0.27 9.24
CA THR A 70 -3.80 0.19 10.63
C THR A 70 -2.61 1.12 10.74
N THR A 71 -2.89 2.39 11.03
CA THR A 71 -1.89 3.42 11.30
C THR A 71 -1.57 3.44 12.80
N ILE A 72 -0.28 3.40 13.15
CA ILE A 72 0.19 3.40 14.54
C ILE A 72 1.03 4.66 14.78
N ILE A 73 0.45 5.59 15.53
CA ILE A 73 1.09 6.82 15.97
C ILE A 73 1.00 6.86 17.49
N GLN A 74 2.14 6.78 18.18
CA GLN A 74 2.19 6.79 19.64
C GLN A 74 3.34 7.69 20.12
N GLY A 75 3.04 8.60 21.06
CA GLY A 75 4.00 9.56 21.54
C GLY A 75 4.75 10.29 20.41
N ASP A 76 6.02 10.59 20.65
CA ASP A 76 6.87 11.29 19.69
C ASP A 76 7.66 10.33 18.77
N ASP A 77 7.76 9.04 19.12
CA ASP A 77 8.72 8.11 18.55
C ASP A 77 8.12 7.04 17.64
N VAL A 78 6.82 6.77 17.70
CA VAL A 78 6.21 5.67 16.94
C VAL A 78 5.45 6.21 15.74
N ARG A 79 5.93 5.88 14.54
CA ARG A 79 5.33 6.24 13.24
C ARG A 79 5.42 5.04 12.31
N THR A 80 4.46 4.13 12.39
CA THR A 80 4.47 2.86 11.65
C THR A 80 3.06 2.37 11.38
N GLY A 81 2.90 1.18 10.84
CA GLY A 81 1.60 0.56 10.63
C GLY A 81 1.64 -0.71 9.81
N VAL A 82 0.45 -1.15 9.43
CA VAL A 82 0.22 -2.35 8.63
C VAL A 82 -0.76 -2.02 7.50
N THR A 83 -0.47 -2.51 6.30
CA THR A 83 -1.40 -2.51 5.16
C THR A 83 -1.64 -3.96 4.74
N ALA A 84 -2.90 -4.37 4.67
CA ALA A 84 -3.32 -5.71 4.26
C ALA A 84 -4.00 -5.65 2.89
N ILE A 85 -3.60 -6.52 1.97
CA ILE A 85 -4.17 -6.65 0.64
C ILE A 85 -4.72 -8.07 0.48
N PHE A 86 -6.02 -8.17 0.20
CA PHE A 86 -6.69 -9.43 -0.07
C PHE A 86 -6.88 -9.59 -1.57
N PRO A 87 -6.33 -10.64 -2.19
CA PRO A 87 -6.64 -10.99 -3.58
C PRO A 87 -8.11 -11.30 -3.83
N HIS A 88 -8.83 -11.74 -2.81
CA HIS A 88 -10.27 -11.98 -2.87
C HIS A 88 -10.91 -12.14 -1.49
N VAL A 89 -12.24 -12.20 -1.47
CA VAL A 89 -13.05 -12.52 -0.28
C VAL A 89 -13.00 -14.00 0.03
N GLY A 90 -13.04 -14.35 1.30
CA GLY A 90 -13.15 -15.72 1.77
C GLY A 90 -11.81 -16.32 2.22
N ASN A 91 -11.80 -17.64 2.45
CA ASN A 91 -10.64 -18.35 2.95
C ASN A 91 -9.61 -18.60 1.83
N MET A 92 -8.55 -17.81 1.80
CA MET A 92 -7.51 -17.86 0.78
C MET A 92 -6.70 -19.15 0.80
N PHE A 93 -6.60 -19.84 1.94
CA PHE A 93 -5.92 -21.12 1.99
C PHE A 93 -6.71 -22.20 1.24
N GLN A 94 -8.04 -22.17 1.34
CA GLN A 94 -8.92 -23.10 0.66
C GLN A 94 -9.09 -22.79 -0.83
N GLN A 95 -8.93 -21.51 -1.21
CA GLN A 95 -9.01 -21.03 -2.59
C GLN A 95 -7.84 -20.07 -2.86
N LYS A 96 -6.71 -20.63 -3.23
CA LYS A 96 -5.49 -19.86 -3.53
C LYS A 96 -5.64 -19.11 -4.86
N VAL A 97 -4.79 -18.13 -5.07
CA VAL A 97 -4.68 -17.43 -6.37
C VAL A 97 -3.33 -17.72 -7.02
N ALA A 98 -3.27 -17.65 -8.34
CA ALA A 98 -2.01 -17.64 -9.04
C ALA A 98 -1.22 -16.40 -8.65
N GLY A 99 0.06 -16.57 -8.34
CA GLY A 99 0.92 -15.49 -7.88
C GLY A 99 2.38 -15.69 -8.23
N ALA A 100 3.13 -14.60 -8.24
CA ALA A 100 4.58 -14.61 -8.46
C ALA A 100 5.25 -13.45 -7.73
N VAL A 101 6.52 -13.62 -7.40
CA VAL A 101 7.39 -12.57 -6.87
C VAL A 101 8.52 -12.30 -7.86
N PHE A 102 8.75 -11.03 -8.15
CA PHE A 102 9.96 -10.57 -8.83
C PHE A 102 10.81 -9.75 -7.85
N VAL A 103 12.07 -10.14 -7.71
CA VAL A 103 13.06 -9.45 -6.90
C VAL A 103 13.87 -8.55 -7.82
N PHE A 104 13.74 -7.23 -7.67
CA PHE A 104 14.55 -6.28 -8.41
C PHE A 104 15.87 -6.02 -7.69
N ASN A 105 15.81 -5.71 -6.38
CA ASN A 105 16.97 -5.65 -5.51
C ASN A 105 16.60 -6.24 -4.14
N ALA A 106 17.50 -7.03 -3.53
CA ALA A 106 17.14 -7.91 -2.42
C ALA A 106 17.64 -7.46 -1.05
N PHE A 107 18.03 -6.20 -0.86
CA PHE A 107 18.42 -5.71 0.46
C PHE A 107 17.18 -5.47 1.36
N GLY A 108 16.38 -6.50 1.53
CA GLY A 108 15.11 -6.46 2.27
C GLY A 108 14.58 -7.85 2.60
N LYS A 109 13.40 -7.93 3.17
CA LYS A 109 12.71 -9.16 3.57
C LYS A 109 11.35 -9.22 2.91
N LEU A 110 11.10 -10.33 2.24
CA LEU A 110 9.78 -10.72 1.78
C LEU A 110 9.52 -12.15 2.23
N VAL A 111 8.84 -12.28 3.37
CA VAL A 111 8.46 -13.59 3.91
C VAL A 111 7.52 -14.28 2.94
N GLY A 112 7.67 -15.58 2.77
CA GLY A 112 6.84 -16.41 1.91
C GLY A 112 7.21 -16.41 0.43
N SER A 113 8.15 -15.57 -0.02
CA SER A 113 8.51 -15.42 -1.43
C SER A 113 9.01 -16.70 -2.09
N THR A 114 9.74 -17.55 -1.36
CA THR A 114 10.31 -18.81 -1.87
C THR A 114 9.19 -19.76 -2.32
N GLN A 115 8.20 -20.01 -1.44
CA GLN A 115 7.08 -20.89 -1.76
C GLN A 115 6.19 -20.29 -2.86
N VAL A 116 5.97 -18.97 -2.86
CA VAL A 116 5.21 -18.32 -3.94
C VAL A 116 5.88 -18.56 -5.29
N ASN A 117 7.20 -18.41 -5.39
CA ASN A 117 7.92 -18.61 -6.64
C ASN A 117 8.02 -20.09 -7.05
N GLU A 118 8.12 -21.01 -6.09
CA GLU A 118 8.19 -22.44 -6.36
C GLU A 118 6.84 -23.02 -6.79
N LEU A 119 5.76 -22.66 -6.07
CA LEU A 119 4.42 -23.20 -6.32
C LEU A 119 3.55 -22.34 -7.24
N GLY A 120 3.93 -21.09 -7.49
CA GLY A 120 3.14 -20.17 -8.30
C GLY A 120 1.81 -19.75 -7.67
N GLN A 121 1.69 -19.78 -6.33
CA GLN A 121 0.44 -19.59 -5.61
C GLN A 121 0.63 -18.69 -4.38
N ILE A 122 -0.40 -17.89 -4.09
CA ILE A 122 -0.55 -17.12 -2.85
C ILE A 122 -1.75 -17.68 -2.09
N GLU A 123 -1.56 -18.01 -0.81
CA GLU A 123 -2.55 -18.68 0.04
C GLU A 123 -2.96 -17.88 1.27
N THR A 124 -2.44 -16.65 1.42
CA THR A 124 -2.78 -15.70 2.50
C THR A 124 -3.04 -14.32 1.93
N PRO A 125 -3.68 -13.41 2.68
CA PRO A 125 -3.54 -11.98 2.41
C PRO A 125 -2.06 -11.58 2.36
N ILE A 126 -1.75 -10.51 1.64
CA ILE A 126 -0.42 -9.91 1.58
C ILE A 126 -0.37 -8.80 2.62
N LEU A 127 0.61 -8.83 3.52
CA LEU A 127 0.84 -7.74 4.47
C LEU A 127 2.07 -6.93 4.09
N LEU A 128 1.98 -5.62 4.31
CA LEU A 128 3.11 -4.69 4.27
C LEU A 128 3.27 -4.04 5.65
N THR A 129 4.52 -3.87 6.10
CA THR A 129 4.83 -3.26 7.40
C THR A 129 6.27 -2.73 7.42
N ASN A 130 6.89 -2.60 8.60
CA ASN A 130 8.29 -2.20 8.73
C ASN A 130 9.24 -3.40 8.89
N THR A 131 10.53 -3.14 8.61
CA THR A 131 11.59 -4.16 8.55
C THR A 131 11.68 -5.05 9.79
N LEU A 132 11.66 -4.50 11.00
CA LEU A 132 11.84 -5.31 12.21
C LEU A 132 10.54 -5.94 12.72
N SER A 133 9.38 -5.49 12.25
CA SER A 133 8.07 -6.05 12.60
C SER A 133 7.57 -7.09 11.58
N VAL A 134 8.30 -7.35 10.51
CA VAL A 134 7.89 -8.31 9.47
C VAL A 134 7.63 -9.70 10.03
N TRP A 135 8.41 -10.13 11.01
CA TRP A 135 8.29 -11.44 11.65
C TRP A 135 7.06 -11.52 12.57
N ASP A 136 6.78 -10.46 13.34
CA ASP A 136 5.60 -10.38 14.19
C ASP A 136 4.32 -10.37 13.35
N ALA A 137 4.35 -9.64 12.23
CA ALA A 137 3.24 -9.60 11.28
C ALA A 137 3.01 -10.96 10.61
N ALA A 138 4.07 -11.69 10.27
CA ALA A 138 3.96 -13.03 9.69
C ALA A 138 3.38 -14.04 10.70
N ALA A 139 3.80 -13.99 11.96
CA ALA A 139 3.24 -14.82 13.01
C ALA A 139 1.74 -14.51 13.22
N ALA A 140 1.38 -13.23 13.34
CA ALA A 140 -0.01 -12.80 13.51
C ALA A 140 -0.91 -13.18 12.33
N LEU A 141 -0.39 -13.07 11.10
CA LEU A 141 -1.11 -13.51 9.90
C LEU A 141 -1.34 -15.03 9.92
N THR A 142 -0.33 -15.80 10.34
CA THR A 142 -0.45 -17.25 10.48
C THR A 142 -1.53 -17.62 11.49
N ASP A 143 -1.53 -16.99 12.66
CA ASP A 143 -2.54 -17.22 13.71
C ASP A 143 -3.95 -16.87 13.20
N TRP A 144 -4.09 -15.74 12.51
CA TRP A 144 -5.36 -15.32 11.91
C TRP A 144 -5.86 -16.33 10.89
N MET A 145 -4.99 -16.82 10.00
CA MET A 145 -5.32 -17.81 8.98
C MET A 145 -5.73 -19.16 9.59
N LEU A 146 -5.03 -19.62 10.63
CA LEU A 146 -5.34 -20.88 11.32
C LEU A 146 -6.69 -20.82 12.03
N ALA A 147 -7.10 -19.64 12.47
CA ALA A 147 -8.40 -19.44 13.13
C ALA A 147 -9.60 -19.38 12.18
N LEU A 148 -9.36 -19.33 10.86
CA LEU A 148 -10.45 -19.28 9.87
C LEU A 148 -11.22 -20.61 9.81
N PRO A 149 -12.57 -20.57 9.69
CA PRO A 149 -13.36 -21.77 9.45
C PRO A 149 -12.88 -22.53 8.21
N GLY A 150 -12.77 -23.86 8.34
CA GLY A 150 -12.24 -24.74 7.29
C GLY A 150 -10.74 -24.95 7.31
N ASN A 151 -10.01 -24.29 8.26
CA ASN A 151 -8.58 -24.46 8.44
C ASN A 151 -8.20 -25.29 9.68
N GLU A 152 -9.14 -25.96 10.34
CA GLU A 152 -8.94 -26.69 11.61
C GLU A 152 -7.86 -27.79 11.51
N ASN A 153 -7.66 -28.35 10.31
CA ASN A 153 -6.67 -29.39 10.07
C ASN A 153 -5.42 -28.90 9.31
N VAL A 154 -5.30 -27.58 9.07
CA VAL A 154 -4.14 -26.99 8.39
C VAL A 154 -2.94 -27.02 9.33
N ARG A 155 -1.78 -27.48 8.81
CA ARG A 155 -0.53 -27.65 9.57
C ARG A 155 0.64 -26.87 9.02
N SER A 156 0.44 -26.16 7.91
CA SER A 156 1.43 -25.33 7.27
C SER A 156 0.75 -24.18 6.55
N ILE A 157 1.22 -22.97 6.77
CA ILE A 157 0.76 -21.75 6.12
C ILE A 157 1.99 -20.95 5.68
N ASN A 158 1.95 -20.40 4.47
CA ASN A 158 2.98 -19.54 3.93
C ASN A 158 2.54 -18.07 3.95
N PRO A 159 2.76 -17.34 5.06
CA PRO A 159 2.39 -15.93 5.14
C PRO A 159 3.23 -15.11 4.17
N VAL A 160 2.59 -14.18 3.43
CA VAL A 160 3.28 -13.25 2.53
C VAL A 160 3.34 -11.88 3.19
N VAL A 161 4.54 -11.48 3.63
CA VAL A 161 4.75 -10.21 4.34
C VAL A 161 5.97 -9.48 3.80
N GLY A 162 5.74 -8.28 3.22
CA GLY A 162 6.77 -7.37 2.74
C GLY A 162 7.05 -6.22 3.73
N GLU A 163 8.16 -5.51 3.51
CA GLU A 163 8.58 -4.47 4.44
C GLU A 163 9.37 -3.33 3.76
N THR A 164 9.36 -2.18 4.42
CA THR A 164 10.32 -1.11 4.20
C THR A 164 10.83 -0.55 5.54
N ASN A 165 12.02 0.06 5.55
CA ASN A 165 12.63 0.55 6.78
C ASN A 165 12.12 1.95 7.14
N ASP A 166 11.25 2.06 8.13
CA ASP A 166 10.71 3.32 8.64
C ASP A 166 11.53 3.93 9.80
N GLY A 167 12.70 3.36 10.12
CA GLY A 167 13.48 3.67 11.32
C GLY A 167 14.00 5.09 11.44
N TRP A 168 13.86 5.95 10.42
CA TRP A 168 14.18 7.36 10.54
C TRP A 168 13.14 8.12 11.38
N LEU A 169 11.85 7.85 11.16
CA LEU A 169 10.73 8.48 11.87
C LEU A 169 10.17 7.62 13.00
N ASN A 170 10.47 6.31 13.01
CA ASN A 170 9.89 5.33 13.91
C ASN A 170 10.94 4.70 14.83
N ASP A 171 10.59 4.46 16.10
CA ASP A 171 11.33 3.55 17.00
C ASP A 171 11.18 2.11 16.47
N ILE A 172 11.87 1.82 15.38
CA ILE A 172 11.79 0.52 14.70
C ILE A 172 12.28 -0.63 15.59
N ARG A 173 13.24 -0.36 16.50
CA ARG A 173 13.78 -1.37 17.44
C ARG A 173 12.77 -1.76 18.51
N GLY A 174 11.82 -0.89 18.81
CA GLY A 174 10.74 -1.15 19.74
C GLY A 174 9.71 -2.16 19.23
N ARG A 175 9.74 -2.52 17.93
CA ARG A 175 8.86 -3.52 17.29
C ARG A 175 7.40 -3.30 17.72
N ARG A 176 6.88 -2.11 17.41
CA ARG A 176 5.60 -1.60 17.94
C ARG A 176 4.37 -2.18 17.24
N VAL A 177 4.52 -2.84 16.10
CA VAL A 177 3.42 -3.56 15.44
C VAL A 177 3.12 -4.84 16.22
N LYS A 178 1.86 -5.01 16.64
CA LYS A 178 1.40 -6.15 17.42
C LYS A 178 0.35 -6.96 16.65
N ALA A 179 0.04 -8.17 17.09
CA ALA A 179 -0.96 -9.03 16.47
C ALA A 179 -2.34 -8.33 16.36
N GLU A 180 -2.70 -7.51 17.32
CA GLU A 180 -3.91 -6.70 17.32
C GLU A 180 -3.94 -5.70 16.15
N ASP A 181 -2.80 -5.08 15.83
CA ASP A 181 -2.70 -4.12 14.73
C ASP A 181 -2.85 -4.81 13.38
N VAL A 182 -2.25 -6.00 13.24
CA VAL A 182 -2.42 -6.86 12.06
C VAL A 182 -3.87 -7.28 11.90
N ARG A 183 -4.51 -7.74 12.99
CA ARG A 183 -5.91 -8.13 12.97
C ARG A 183 -6.82 -6.98 12.53
N ARG A 184 -6.63 -5.77 13.07
CA ARG A 184 -7.39 -4.58 12.66
C ARG A 184 -7.22 -4.25 11.17
N ALA A 185 -5.99 -4.36 10.64
CA ALA A 185 -5.75 -4.15 9.20
C ALA A 185 -6.50 -5.19 8.36
N LEU A 186 -6.49 -6.46 8.78
CA LEU A 186 -7.21 -7.53 8.08
C LEU A 186 -8.74 -7.33 8.13
N GLU A 187 -9.28 -6.98 9.30
CA GLU A 187 -10.72 -6.79 9.52
C GLU A 187 -11.27 -5.51 8.86
N SER A 188 -10.45 -4.48 8.71
CA SER A 188 -10.85 -3.22 8.05
C SER A 188 -10.84 -3.29 6.52
N ALA A 189 -10.41 -4.41 5.92
CA ALA A 189 -10.24 -4.51 4.47
C ALA A 189 -11.56 -4.41 3.71
N HIS A 190 -11.63 -3.52 2.74
CA HIS A 190 -12.78 -3.25 1.88
C HIS A 190 -12.37 -3.03 0.42
N ASP A 191 -13.33 -3.06 -0.48
CA ASP A 191 -13.19 -2.93 -1.94
C ASP A 191 -13.47 -1.51 -2.46
N GLY A 192 -13.53 -0.53 -1.55
CA GLY A 192 -13.73 0.88 -1.88
C GLY A 192 -12.44 1.64 -2.16
N PRO A 193 -12.49 2.98 -2.09
CA PRO A 193 -11.31 3.83 -2.19
C PRO A 193 -10.24 3.45 -1.17
N VAL A 194 -8.99 3.44 -1.60
CA VAL A 194 -7.84 3.15 -0.73
C VAL A 194 -7.28 4.46 -0.16
N GLU A 195 -7.07 4.53 1.15
CA GLU A 195 -6.37 5.66 1.76
C GLU A 195 -4.89 5.65 1.35
N GLU A 196 -4.35 6.84 1.01
CA GLU A 196 -3.00 7.03 0.48
C GLU A 196 -2.18 7.99 1.33
N GLY A 197 -0.87 7.96 1.12
CA GLY A 197 0.09 8.83 1.82
C GLY A 197 0.51 8.27 3.18
N THR A 198 0.37 9.08 4.22
CA THR A 198 0.87 8.79 5.58
C THR A 198 -0.07 7.87 6.36
N VAL A 199 -0.32 6.68 5.85
CA VAL A 199 -1.27 5.71 6.42
C VAL A 199 -0.68 4.30 6.42
N GLY A 200 -1.19 3.43 7.29
CA GLY A 200 -0.81 2.03 7.34
C GLY A 200 0.72 1.84 7.37
N ALA A 201 1.22 0.94 6.56
CA ALA A 201 2.65 0.67 6.41
C ALA A 201 3.47 1.85 5.89
N GLY A 202 2.82 2.87 5.29
CA GLY A 202 3.45 4.09 4.78
C GLY A 202 3.63 5.21 5.82
N THR A 203 3.22 5.01 7.07
CA THR A 203 3.20 6.07 8.10
C THR A 203 4.57 6.67 8.39
N GLY A 204 5.63 5.86 8.49
CA GLY A 204 6.99 6.31 8.84
C GLY A 204 7.97 6.35 7.66
N THR A 205 7.52 6.16 6.43
CA THR A 205 8.40 6.02 5.25
C THR A 205 8.87 7.34 4.67
N VAL A 206 10.01 7.30 3.96
CA VAL A 206 10.64 8.46 3.33
C VAL A 206 10.98 8.12 1.87
N ALA A 207 10.55 8.94 0.91
CA ALA A 207 10.84 8.74 -0.50
C ALA A 207 11.49 9.99 -1.11
N PHE A 208 12.63 9.83 -1.77
CA PHE A 208 13.42 10.94 -2.35
C PHE A 208 13.76 12.07 -1.37
N GLY A 209 13.82 11.75 -0.05
CA GLY A 209 14.02 12.73 1.03
C GLY A 209 12.77 13.49 1.44
N TRP A 210 11.64 13.28 0.77
CA TRP A 210 10.31 13.75 1.14
C TRP A 210 9.53 12.66 1.86
N LYS A 211 8.37 13.00 2.43
CA LYS A 211 7.50 11.99 3.02
C LYS A 211 6.97 11.03 1.95
N GLY A 212 7.30 9.76 2.10
CA GLY A 212 6.76 8.64 1.35
C GLY A 212 5.40 8.18 1.87
N GLY A 213 4.91 7.02 1.43
CA GLY A 213 3.61 6.55 1.89
C GLY A 213 3.10 5.31 1.17
N ILE A 214 1.82 5.04 1.38
CA ILE A 214 1.04 4.13 0.55
C ILE A 214 0.50 4.93 -0.64
N GLY A 215 0.60 4.36 -1.84
CA GLY A 215 -0.03 4.90 -3.03
C GLY A 215 -0.66 3.81 -3.86
N THR A 216 -1.65 4.17 -4.66
CA THR A 216 -2.34 3.21 -5.51
C THR A 216 -2.77 3.83 -6.83
N SER A 217 -2.98 2.99 -7.83
CA SER A 217 -3.48 3.37 -9.15
C SER A 217 -3.99 2.14 -9.88
N SER A 218 -4.73 2.33 -10.94
CA SER A 218 -5.17 1.27 -11.84
C SER A 218 -5.11 1.70 -13.31
N ARG A 219 -5.17 0.69 -14.19
CA ARG A 219 -5.40 0.86 -15.63
C ARG A 219 -6.46 -0.11 -16.10
N HIS A 220 -7.42 0.39 -16.83
CA HIS A 220 -8.42 -0.42 -17.52
C HIS A 220 -8.08 -0.48 -18.99
N LEU A 221 -7.83 -1.70 -19.48
CA LEU A 221 -7.50 -1.92 -20.89
C LEU A 221 -8.74 -1.81 -21.76
N PRO A 222 -8.64 -1.26 -22.96
CA PRO A 222 -9.76 -1.22 -23.90
C PRO A 222 -10.20 -2.64 -24.31
N ALA A 223 -11.42 -2.76 -24.81
CA ALA A 223 -12.04 -4.06 -25.13
C ALA A 223 -11.22 -4.88 -26.14
N GLU A 224 -10.61 -4.22 -27.13
CA GLU A 224 -9.73 -4.84 -28.13
C GLU A 224 -8.43 -5.41 -27.54
N ALA A 225 -8.00 -4.90 -26.37
CA ALA A 225 -6.89 -5.43 -25.57
C ALA A 225 -7.37 -6.40 -24.46
N GLY A 226 -8.64 -6.80 -24.49
CA GLY A 226 -9.24 -7.80 -23.61
C GLY A 226 -10.06 -7.24 -22.45
N GLY A 227 -10.13 -5.92 -22.26
CA GLY A 227 -10.95 -5.27 -21.22
C GLY A 227 -10.50 -5.55 -19.79
N TYR A 228 -9.25 -5.97 -19.58
CA TYR A 228 -8.73 -6.33 -18.26
C TYR A 228 -8.34 -5.10 -17.46
N THR A 229 -8.32 -5.26 -16.15
CA THR A 229 -7.86 -4.25 -15.21
C THR A 229 -6.52 -4.68 -14.60
N VAL A 230 -5.57 -3.74 -14.53
CA VAL A 230 -4.34 -3.86 -13.75
C VAL A 230 -4.36 -2.82 -12.65
N GLY A 231 -4.30 -3.26 -11.40
CA GLY A 231 -4.25 -2.40 -10.22
C GLY A 231 -2.92 -2.53 -9.50
N VAL A 232 -2.41 -1.43 -8.98
CA VAL A 232 -1.13 -1.37 -8.26
C VAL A 232 -1.30 -0.69 -6.91
N LEU A 233 -0.64 -1.23 -5.88
CA LEU A 233 -0.42 -0.58 -4.59
C LEU A 233 1.07 -0.61 -4.27
N VAL A 234 1.60 0.53 -3.81
CA VAL A 234 3.00 0.67 -3.43
C VAL A 234 3.16 1.11 -1.98
N GLN A 235 4.23 0.66 -1.34
CA GLN A 235 4.78 1.24 -0.12
C GLN A 235 6.15 1.83 -0.46
N THR A 236 6.23 3.19 -0.52
CA THR A 236 7.42 3.90 -0.98
C THR A 236 8.33 4.31 0.17
N ASN A 237 9.60 3.91 0.11
CA ASN A 237 10.62 4.28 1.09
C ASN A 237 12.01 4.19 0.45
N PHE A 238 12.28 4.97 -0.61
CA PHE A 238 13.51 4.84 -1.40
C PHE A 238 14.05 6.20 -1.85
N GLY A 239 15.34 6.23 -2.20
CA GLY A 239 16.02 7.40 -2.71
C GLY A 239 16.11 7.41 -4.24
N GLY A 240 16.78 8.44 -4.76
CA GLY A 240 16.98 8.64 -6.18
C GLY A 240 16.84 10.11 -6.59
N ASN A 241 16.49 10.35 -7.84
CA ASN A 241 16.31 11.67 -8.43
C ASN A 241 14.85 11.84 -8.86
N LEU A 242 14.01 12.38 -8.01
CA LEU A 242 12.57 12.49 -8.23
C LEU A 242 12.24 13.08 -9.60
N ALA A 243 11.55 12.31 -10.42
CA ALA A 243 10.95 12.74 -11.66
C ALA A 243 9.44 12.48 -11.60
N ILE A 244 8.63 13.41 -12.10
CA ILE A 244 7.16 13.30 -12.14
C ILE A 244 6.75 13.62 -13.58
N ALA A 245 6.02 12.73 -14.23
CA ALA A 245 5.62 12.86 -15.64
C ALA A 245 6.80 13.22 -16.57
N GLY A 246 7.98 12.63 -16.34
CA GLY A 246 9.21 12.89 -17.08
C GLY A 246 9.91 14.20 -16.72
N VAL A 247 9.31 15.08 -15.90
CA VAL A 247 9.93 16.33 -15.44
C VAL A 247 10.95 16.02 -14.34
N PRO A 248 12.22 16.44 -14.45
CA PRO A 248 13.25 16.19 -13.46
C PRO A 248 13.09 17.13 -12.24
N VAL A 249 12.06 16.90 -11.46
CA VAL A 249 11.66 17.72 -10.29
C VAL A 249 12.81 17.94 -9.33
N TYR A 250 13.68 16.93 -9.16
CA TYR A 250 14.85 16.99 -8.27
C TYR A 250 15.80 18.16 -8.59
N ARG A 251 15.79 18.72 -9.80
CA ARG A 251 16.66 19.85 -10.19
C ARG A 251 16.16 21.19 -9.61
N ALA A 252 14.84 21.35 -9.51
CA ALA A 252 14.21 22.60 -9.09
C ALA A 252 13.66 22.54 -7.66
N LEU A 253 13.52 21.34 -7.09
CA LEU A 253 12.93 21.12 -5.77
C LEU A 253 13.74 20.07 -5.01
N GLN A 254 14.40 20.51 -3.95
CA GLN A 254 15.21 19.67 -3.08
C GLN A 254 14.56 19.57 -1.69
N PRO A 255 14.55 18.40 -1.05
CA PRO A 255 14.07 18.27 0.31
C PRO A 255 14.95 19.06 1.27
N PRO A 256 14.38 19.56 2.39
CA PRO A 256 15.15 20.18 3.45
C PRO A 256 16.25 19.24 3.94
N LYS A 257 17.45 19.79 4.12
CA LYS A 257 18.56 19.00 4.69
C LYS A 257 18.31 18.82 6.19
N PRO A 258 18.27 17.58 6.71
CA PRO A 258 18.14 17.36 8.14
C PRO A 258 19.30 18.04 8.87
N ALA A 259 19.00 18.88 9.89
CA ALA A 259 20.01 19.63 10.63
C ALA A 259 21.02 18.73 11.37
N SER A 260 20.63 17.48 11.68
CA SER A 260 21.41 16.50 12.44
C SER A 260 22.06 15.39 11.61
N ALA A 261 21.84 15.35 10.29
CA ALA A 261 22.35 14.24 9.48
C ALA A 261 23.88 14.28 9.33
N GLY A 262 24.57 13.34 9.97
CA GLY A 262 25.98 13.04 9.77
C GLY A 262 26.30 12.66 8.31
N ARG A 263 27.60 12.65 7.97
CA ARG A 263 28.06 12.34 6.59
C ARG A 263 27.71 10.90 6.17
N GLU A 264 27.59 9.99 7.12
CA GLU A 264 27.26 8.58 6.94
C GLU A 264 25.75 8.37 6.74
N GLU A 265 24.91 9.09 7.49
CA GLU A 265 23.44 9.10 7.35
C GLU A 265 23.01 9.67 6.00
N ARG A 266 23.78 10.61 5.43
CA ARG A 266 23.55 11.17 4.08
C ARG A 266 23.87 10.17 2.94
N ARG A 267 24.77 9.22 3.16
CA ARG A 267 25.02 8.10 2.20
C ARG A 267 23.88 7.11 2.21
N ASN A 268 23.27 6.88 3.38
CA ASN A 268 22.15 5.94 3.55
C ASN A 268 20.80 6.53 3.09
N SER A 269 20.70 7.83 2.81
CA SER A 269 19.47 8.44 2.29
C SER A 269 19.12 8.02 0.84
N ALA A 270 20.06 7.41 0.12
CA ALA A 270 19.80 6.80 -1.19
C ALA A 270 19.34 5.33 -1.07
N ASP A 271 19.62 4.71 0.07
CA ASP A 271 19.22 3.34 0.36
C ASP A 271 17.78 3.34 0.88
N GLY A 272 16.99 2.43 0.40
CA GLY A 272 15.60 2.37 0.80
C GLY A 272 14.96 1.09 0.29
N SER A 273 13.64 1.05 0.20
CA SER A 273 12.91 -0.12 -0.25
C SER A 273 11.60 0.28 -0.91
N CYS A 274 11.13 -0.51 -1.85
CA CYS A 274 9.81 -0.38 -2.41
C CYS A 274 9.10 -1.72 -2.45
N MET A 275 7.95 -1.81 -1.80
CA MET A 275 7.02 -2.91 -2.03
C MET A 275 6.01 -2.49 -3.07
N ILE A 276 5.87 -3.30 -4.12
CA ILE A 276 4.91 -3.12 -5.21
C ILE A 276 4.02 -4.35 -5.26
N VAL A 277 2.71 -4.16 -5.17
CA VAL A 277 1.72 -5.22 -5.32
C VAL A 277 0.92 -4.94 -6.57
N VAL A 278 0.94 -5.88 -7.52
CA VAL A 278 0.23 -5.80 -8.81
C VAL A 278 -0.89 -6.84 -8.84
N ALA A 279 -2.11 -6.38 -8.98
CA ALA A 279 -3.29 -7.22 -9.15
C ALA A 279 -3.80 -7.14 -10.58
N THR A 280 -4.39 -8.21 -11.09
CA THR A 280 -5.13 -8.19 -12.36
C THR A 280 -6.25 -9.23 -12.35
N ASP A 281 -7.31 -8.97 -13.10
CA ASP A 281 -8.35 -9.94 -13.45
C ASP A 281 -8.05 -10.68 -14.76
N ALA A 282 -6.95 -10.37 -15.44
CA ALA A 282 -6.50 -11.14 -16.59
C ALA A 282 -6.14 -12.59 -16.19
N PRO A 283 -6.55 -13.60 -17.00
CA PRO A 283 -6.29 -15.00 -16.68
C PRO A 283 -4.82 -15.35 -17.00
N LEU A 284 -3.95 -15.14 -16.01
CA LEU A 284 -2.50 -15.36 -16.08
C LEU A 284 -2.06 -16.51 -15.17
N ASP A 285 -1.05 -17.28 -15.62
CA ASP A 285 -0.31 -18.21 -14.77
C ASP A 285 0.83 -17.50 -14.00
N ALA A 286 1.49 -18.23 -13.10
CA ALA A 286 2.58 -17.70 -12.28
C ALA A 286 3.76 -17.20 -13.13
N ARG A 287 4.08 -17.87 -14.24
CA ARG A 287 5.15 -17.47 -15.14
C ARG A 287 4.83 -16.13 -15.84
N GLN A 288 3.58 -15.97 -16.30
CA GLN A 288 3.10 -14.73 -16.92
C GLN A 288 3.00 -13.59 -15.88
N LEU A 289 2.55 -13.88 -14.67
CA LEU A 289 2.53 -12.93 -13.54
C LEU A 289 3.94 -12.46 -13.16
N ARG A 290 4.94 -13.35 -13.19
CA ARG A 290 6.34 -12.94 -12.96
C ARG A 290 6.84 -12.00 -14.06
N ARG A 291 6.41 -12.19 -15.31
CA ARG A 291 6.70 -11.26 -16.42
C ARG A 291 5.99 -9.91 -16.22
N LEU A 292 4.75 -9.92 -15.73
CA LEU A 292 3.99 -8.72 -15.39
C LEU A 292 4.69 -7.96 -14.24
N ALA A 293 5.01 -8.64 -13.13
CA ALA A 293 5.72 -8.09 -11.99
C ALA A 293 7.02 -7.37 -12.39
N LYS A 294 7.78 -7.98 -13.30
CA LYS A 294 9.02 -7.38 -13.83
C LYS A 294 8.80 -6.04 -14.53
N ARG A 295 7.61 -5.76 -15.09
CA ARG A 295 7.30 -4.50 -15.79
C ARG A 295 6.93 -3.36 -14.85
N ALA A 296 6.42 -3.66 -13.68
CA ALA A 296 6.17 -2.64 -12.66
C ALA A 296 7.44 -1.84 -12.29
N VAL A 297 8.63 -2.46 -12.39
CA VAL A 297 9.92 -1.78 -12.16
C VAL A 297 10.17 -0.60 -13.10
N PHE A 298 9.56 -0.59 -14.29
CA PHE A 298 9.67 0.57 -15.18
C PHE A 298 9.00 1.82 -14.59
N GLY A 299 7.88 1.66 -13.87
CA GLY A 299 7.26 2.78 -13.15
C GLY A 299 8.17 3.28 -12.02
N LEU A 300 8.81 2.38 -11.27
CA LEU A 300 9.81 2.75 -10.25
C LEU A 300 10.98 3.54 -10.85
N ALA A 301 11.50 3.10 -12.01
CA ALA A 301 12.57 3.79 -12.70
C ALA A 301 12.15 5.15 -13.28
N ARG A 302 10.92 5.26 -13.82
CA ARG A 302 10.36 6.53 -14.33
C ARG A 302 10.18 7.57 -13.23
N ALA A 303 9.79 7.15 -12.03
CA ALA A 303 9.71 8.04 -10.86
C ALA A 303 11.09 8.54 -10.38
N GLY A 304 12.20 7.93 -10.85
CA GLY A 304 13.56 8.38 -10.58
C GLY A 304 14.36 7.53 -9.60
N SER A 305 13.89 6.34 -9.25
CA SER A 305 14.68 5.38 -8.45
C SER A 305 15.85 4.84 -9.27
N SER A 306 17.00 4.71 -8.64
CA SER A 306 18.19 4.09 -9.21
C SER A 306 18.37 2.63 -8.83
N GLY A 307 17.51 2.07 -7.94
CA GLY A 307 17.68 0.73 -7.39
C GLY A 307 19.02 0.59 -6.69
N SER A 308 19.32 1.46 -5.74
CA SER A 308 20.63 1.49 -5.06
C SER A 308 20.93 0.18 -4.33
N ASN A 309 22.21 -0.08 -4.06
CA ASN A 309 22.66 -1.35 -3.45
C ASN A 309 21.97 -1.67 -2.12
N GLY A 310 21.63 -0.68 -1.32
CA GLY A 310 20.92 -0.82 -0.03
C GLY A 310 19.40 -0.87 -0.14
N SER A 311 18.84 -0.92 -1.35
CA SER A 311 17.38 -0.99 -1.57
C SER A 311 16.85 -2.42 -1.52
N GLY A 312 15.66 -2.61 -0.95
CA GLY A 312 14.91 -3.86 -0.98
C GLY A 312 13.64 -3.69 -1.80
N ASP A 313 13.74 -3.94 -3.10
CA ASP A 313 12.65 -3.68 -4.05
C ASP A 313 12.06 -5.00 -4.53
N PHE A 314 10.82 -5.26 -4.13
CA PHE A 314 10.10 -6.49 -4.45
C PHE A 314 8.76 -6.17 -5.11
N VAL A 315 8.41 -6.96 -6.11
CA VAL A 315 7.11 -6.90 -6.77
C VAL A 315 6.38 -8.22 -6.55
N ILE A 316 5.18 -8.14 -5.98
CA ILE A 316 4.27 -9.27 -5.82
C ILE A 316 3.16 -9.10 -6.85
N ALA A 317 2.95 -10.07 -7.71
CA ALA A 317 1.85 -10.04 -8.69
C ALA A 317 0.90 -11.22 -8.48
N PHE A 318 -0.41 -10.98 -8.66
CA PHE A 318 -1.41 -12.03 -8.61
C PHE A 318 -2.56 -11.79 -9.59
N SER A 319 -3.24 -12.89 -9.97
CA SER A 319 -4.47 -12.83 -10.76
C SER A 319 -5.67 -13.29 -9.94
N THR A 320 -6.78 -12.54 -10.04
CA THR A 320 -8.01 -12.88 -9.32
C THR A 320 -8.89 -13.88 -10.07
N THR A 321 -8.58 -14.23 -11.32
CA THR A 321 -9.45 -15.02 -12.19
C THR A 321 -9.37 -16.51 -11.91
N ASN A 322 -8.17 -17.08 -11.90
CA ASN A 322 -7.99 -18.52 -11.74
C ASN A 322 -7.82 -18.87 -10.24
N ARG A 323 -8.88 -19.44 -9.65
CA ARG A 323 -8.85 -19.91 -8.26
C ARG A 323 -8.34 -21.35 -8.21
N ILE A 324 -7.46 -21.61 -7.27
CA ILE A 324 -6.81 -22.91 -7.08
C ILE A 324 -7.33 -23.52 -5.79
N SER A 325 -8.16 -24.55 -5.90
CA SER A 325 -8.68 -25.26 -4.73
C SER A 325 -7.59 -26.02 -4.00
N GLY A 326 -7.45 -25.77 -2.70
CA GLY A 326 -6.46 -26.44 -1.85
C GLY A 326 -6.68 -27.96 -1.70
N ASN A 327 -7.90 -28.45 -1.94
CA ASN A 327 -8.28 -29.86 -1.76
C ASN A 327 -8.38 -30.64 -3.09
N ALA A 328 -8.19 -30.00 -4.24
CA ALA A 328 -8.31 -30.67 -5.54
C ALA A 328 -7.08 -31.53 -5.82
N LYS A 329 -7.30 -32.84 -6.07
CA LYS A 329 -6.22 -33.76 -6.52
C LYS A 329 -5.80 -33.47 -7.96
N ILE A 330 -6.72 -32.96 -8.78
CA ILE A 330 -6.49 -32.57 -10.16
C ILE A 330 -7.14 -31.21 -10.33
N LEU A 331 -6.39 -30.24 -10.80
CA LEU A 331 -6.91 -28.91 -11.08
C LEU A 331 -7.67 -28.92 -12.41
N PRO A 332 -8.79 -28.19 -12.51
CA PRO A 332 -9.47 -28.00 -13.79
C PRO A 332 -8.57 -27.27 -14.78
N PRO A 333 -8.81 -27.36 -16.08
CA PRO A 333 -8.11 -26.56 -17.08
C PRO A 333 -8.22 -25.06 -16.73
N MET A 334 -7.08 -24.37 -16.67
CA MET A 334 -7.03 -22.93 -16.44
C MET A 334 -7.18 -22.19 -17.76
N ARG A 335 -7.95 -21.11 -17.76
CA ARG A 335 -7.93 -20.15 -18.86
C ARG A 335 -6.63 -19.36 -18.80
N LEU A 336 -5.95 -19.21 -19.93
CA LEU A 336 -4.71 -18.44 -20.01
C LEU A 336 -4.74 -17.54 -21.24
N LEU A 337 -4.20 -16.35 -21.11
CA LEU A 337 -3.92 -15.48 -22.26
C LEU A 337 -2.75 -16.05 -23.07
N SER A 338 -2.79 -15.82 -24.39
CA SER A 338 -1.63 -16.05 -25.23
C SER A 338 -0.50 -15.06 -24.90
N GLU A 339 0.74 -15.43 -25.23
CA GLU A 339 1.90 -14.56 -24.97
C GLU A 339 1.83 -13.24 -25.74
N GLU A 340 1.23 -13.26 -26.94
CA GLU A 340 1.06 -12.09 -27.81
C GLU A 340 0.11 -11.05 -27.21
N SER A 341 -0.81 -11.49 -26.33
CA SER A 341 -1.80 -10.61 -25.66
C SER A 341 -1.28 -9.93 -24.39
N LEU A 342 -0.04 -10.17 -23.98
CA LEU A 342 0.48 -9.67 -22.70
C LEU A 342 1.02 -8.23 -22.75
N SER A 343 1.37 -7.69 -23.92
CA SER A 343 2.04 -6.40 -24.03
C SER A 343 1.23 -5.23 -23.44
N PRO A 344 -0.09 -5.12 -23.65
CA PRO A 344 -0.89 -4.07 -23.03
C PRO A 344 -0.88 -4.15 -21.49
N LEU A 345 -0.93 -5.37 -20.92
CA LEU A 345 -0.85 -5.57 -19.46
C LEU A 345 0.51 -5.12 -18.90
N PHE A 346 1.59 -5.36 -19.65
CA PHE A 346 2.93 -4.94 -19.25
C PHE A 346 3.08 -3.43 -19.22
N GLU A 347 2.53 -2.73 -20.20
CA GLU A 347 2.49 -1.28 -20.26
C GLU A 347 1.65 -0.71 -19.11
N ALA A 348 0.44 -1.23 -18.92
CA ALA A 348 -0.45 -0.87 -17.83
C ALA A 348 0.20 -1.02 -16.44
N ALA A 349 0.98 -2.09 -16.21
CA ALA A 349 1.68 -2.28 -14.94
C ALA A 349 2.75 -1.20 -14.68
N GLY A 350 3.49 -0.80 -15.73
CA GLY A 350 4.48 0.28 -15.63
C GLY A 350 3.84 1.64 -15.33
N GLU A 351 2.79 1.98 -16.07
CA GLU A 351 2.03 3.23 -15.92
C GLU A 351 1.36 3.34 -14.54
N ALA A 352 0.64 2.28 -14.12
CA ALA A 352 -0.02 2.26 -12.82
C ALA A 352 0.98 2.32 -11.67
N THR A 353 2.18 1.73 -11.81
CA THR A 353 3.21 1.81 -10.78
C THR A 353 3.77 3.22 -10.66
N GLU A 354 4.04 3.90 -11.78
CA GLU A 354 4.49 5.29 -11.79
C GLU A 354 3.48 6.19 -11.07
N GLU A 355 2.20 6.14 -11.44
CA GLU A 355 1.15 6.94 -10.82
C GLU A 355 0.92 6.59 -9.34
N ALA A 356 1.01 5.32 -8.95
CA ALA A 356 0.90 4.92 -7.56
C ALA A 356 2.04 5.50 -6.69
N ILE A 357 3.28 5.57 -7.22
CA ILE A 357 4.41 6.22 -6.55
C ILE A 357 4.14 7.71 -6.39
N ASP A 358 3.73 8.40 -7.45
CA ASP A 358 3.38 9.81 -7.38
C ASP A 358 2.29 10.07 -6.35
N ASN A 359 1.21 9.29 -6.35
CA ASN A 359 0.12 9.39 -5.39
C ASN A 359 0.60 9.18 -3.95
N SER A 360 1.51 8.24 -3.71
CA SER A 360 2.04 7.98 -2.36
C SER A 360 2.69 9.21 -1.74
N MET A 361 3.37 10.02 -2.55
CA MET A 361 4.07 11.24 -2.12
C MET A 361 3.15 12.45 -2.10
N LEU A 362 2.32 12.61 -3.12
CA LEU A 362 1.39 13.74 -3.24
C LEU A 362 0.37 13.73 -2.10
N ARG A 363 -0.10 12.56 -1.69
CA ARG A 363 -1.06 12.35 -0.60
C ARG A 363 -0.43 12.36 0.79
N ALA A 364 0.90 12.22 0.90
CA ALA A 364 1.61 12.21 2.17
C ALA A 364 1.54 13.57 2.87
N THR A 365 1.53 13.55 4.21
CA THR A 365 1.58 14.73 5.08
C THR A 365 2.91 14.80 5.82
N THR A 366 3.36 15.99 6.21
CA THR A 366 4.57 16.18 7.03
C THR A 366 4.46 15.41 8.33
N VAL A 367 5.53 14.69 8.70
CA VAL A 367 5.57 13.87 9.92
C VAL A 367 6.76 14.27 10.78
N ARG A 368 6.49 14.48 12.06
CA ARG A 368 7.50 14.51 13.12
C ARG A 368 7.50 13.14 13.81
N GLY A 369 8.66 12.56 14.00
CA GLY A 369 8.83 11.25 14.64
C GLY A 369 10.02 11.19 15.57
N ARG A 370 10.61 10.01 15.69
CA ARG A 370 11.69 9.67 16.60
C ARG A 370 12.83 10.70 16.59
N ASP A 371 13.38 10.96 17.77
CA ASP A 371 14.49 11.92 17.98
C ASP A 371 14.16 13.35 17.48
N GLY A 372 12.87 13.67 17.31
CA GLY A 372 12.41 14.94 16.79
C GLY A 372 12.63 15.12 15.29
N HIS A 373 13.01 14.07 14.57
CA HIS A 373 13.17 14.10 13.11
C HIS A 373 11.87 14.53 12.43
N VAL A 374 11.99 15.41 11.46
CA VAL A 374 10.87 15.90 10.66
C VAL A 374 11.16 15.57 9.19
N ILE A 375 10.19 14.92 8.54
CA ILE A 375 10.18 14.73 7.09
C ILE A 375 8.99 15.47 6.53
N GLU A 376 9.26 16.41 5.65
CA GLU A 376 8.24 17.25 5.03
C GLU A 376 7.52 16.52 3.89
N ALA A 377 6.25 16.82 3.74
CA ALA A 377 5.48 16.46 2.56
C ALA A 377 5.95 17.27 1.35
N LEU A 378 5.81 16.69 0.16
CA LEU A 378 6.09 17.39 -1.09
C LEU A 378 5.27 18.70 -1.17
N PRO A 379 5.90 19.88 -1.37
CA PRO A 379 5.19 21.16 -1.41
C PRO A 379 4.43 21.32 -2.73
N ILE A 380 3.11 21.12 -2.68
CA ILE A 380 2.23 21.01 -3.86
C ILE A 380 2.27 22.27 -4.72
N GLU A 381 2.19 23.45 -4.13
CA GLU A 381 2.15 24.70 -4.93
C GLU A 381 3.47 24.91 -5.70
N ARG A 382 4.61 24.61 -5.06
CA ARG A 382 5.89 24.69 -5.74
C ARG A 382 6.03 23.63 -6.84
N LEU A 383 5.50 22.43 -6.62
CA LEU A 383 5.46 21.39 -7.63
C LEU A 383 4.60 21.82 -8.84
N LYS A 384 3.41 22.42 -8.63
CA LYS A 384 2.57 22.95 -9.70
C LYS A 384 3.31 23.96 -10.57
N GLU A 385 4.05 24.90 -9.97
CA GLU A 385 4.86 25.87 -10.70
C GLU A 385 5.91 25.19 -11.62
N ILE A 386 6.58 24.16 -11.09
CA ILE A 386 7.58 23.39 -11.86
C ILE A 386 6.90 22.65 -13.01
N LEU A 387 5.81 21.96 -12.76
CA LEU A 387 5.05 21.22 -13.77
C LEU A 387 4.51 22.17 -14.85
N ALA A 388 3.95 23.31 -14.46
CA ALA A 388 3.44 24.32 -15.39
C ALA A 388 4.54 24.88 -16.31
N SER A 389 5.75 25.07 -15.80
CA SER A 389 6.91 25.49 -16.61
C SER A 389 7.33 24.45 -17.67
N HIS A 390 6.82 23.22 -17.57
CA HIS A 390 7.03 22.13 -18.54
C HIS A 390 5.74 21.76 -19.30
N GLY A 391 4.71 22.63 -19.24
CA GLY A 391 3.46 22.49 -20.00
C GLY A 391 2.45 21.52 -19.38
N ILE A 392 2.61 21.13 -18.10
CA ILE A 392 1.69 20.25 -17.38
C ILE A 392 0.82 21.13 -16.47
N HIS A 393 -0.48 21.11 -16.72
CA HIS A 393 -1.49 21.91 -16.01
C HIS A 393 -2.64 21.01 -15.54
N PRO A 394 -3.30 21.32 -14.38
CA PRO A 394 -4.52 20.67 -13.91
C PRO A 394 -5.64 20.66 -14.93
#